data_aaa6e746a00d25e94b30057f3b6550c2
#
_entry.id   aaa6e746a00d25e94b30057f3b6550c2
#
_cell.length_a   1.000
_cell.length_b   1.000
_cell.length_c   1.000
_cell.angle_alpha   90.00
_cell.angle_beta   90.00
_cell.angle_gamma   90.00
#
_symmetry.space_group_name_H-M   'P 1'
#
loop_
_entity.id
_entity.type
_entity.pdbx_description
1 polymer ?
#
loop_
_entity_poly.entity_id
_entity_poly.type
_entity_poly.pdbx_seq_one_letter_code
_entity_poly.pdbx_strand_id
1 'polypeptide(L)'
;MRIDRLARVRNASPVLRPRKKYTVYDLQQLKGKRCLIHIHVKSPEEAAAAEAAGVDLMSCSFDSPESQARLPRLVAAAPTSFLSAATPHGLASPEEAIRIGFRALECGASSVYCSASARMIEAMTREGIPVVGHLGLVPRHVTWTGYRAIGKTVEEGRGLFERMKEMESAGAYAAELELVPHNLARFLCSQTKMILMSLGSGSGCDTQFLFSDDILGDYEERLPRHAKAYRNFLEENRRLQSERIAAFGEYICDVKEGRFPERSHLVEMDDDLLREVIGSVT
;
A
#
# COMPACT_ATOMS: atom_id res chain seq x y z
N MET A 1 -45.04 -21.55 -4.47
CA MET A 1 -44.62 -22.21 -3.20
C MET A 1 -43.11 -22.41 -3.25
N ARG A 2 -42.37 -21.85 -2.26
CA ARG A 2 -40.93 -21.85 -2.00
C ARG A 2 -40.07 -20.81 -2.75
N ILE A 3 -40.25 -19.59 -2.31
CA ILE A 3 -39.14 -18.63 -2.17
C ILE A 3 -38.64 -18.86 -0.74
N ASP A 4 -37.42 -19.31 -0.57
CA ASP A 4 -36.62 -19.04 0.60
C ASP A 4 -35.27 -19.76 0.51
N ARG A 5 -34.20 -19.03 0.24
CA ARG A 5 -32.83 -19.28 0.67
C ARG A 5 -31.89 -18.19 0.19
N LEU A 6 -32.19 -16.95 0.56
CA LEU A 6 -31.11 -15.95 0.71
C LEU A 6 -30.39 -16.27 2.01
N ALA A 7 -29.28 -16.96 1.87
CA ALA A 7 -28.42 -17.29 2.97
C ALA A 7 -27.98 -16.00 3.66
N ARG A 8 -28.31 -15.88 4.94
CA ARG A 8 -27.81 -14.88 5.86
C ARG A 8 -26.28 -14.88 5.82
N VAL A 9 -25.70 -13.89 5.15
CA VAL A 9 -24.32 -13.51 5.42
C VAL A 9 -24.32 -13.01 6.86
N ARG A 10 -23.89 -13.86 7.78
CA ARG A 10 -23.62 -13.47 9.16
C ARG A 10 -22.48 -12.48 9.09
N ASN A 11 -22.79 -11.19 9.21
CA ASN A 11 -21.85 -10.15 9.61
C ASN A 11 -21.43 -10.41 11.07
N ALA A 12 -20.54 -11.38 11.24
CA ALA A 12 -19.73 -11.46 12.43
C ALA A 12 -18.53 -10.55 12.17
N SER A 13 -18.63 -9.27 12.48
CA SER A 13 -17.45 -8.44 12.73
C SER A 13 -16.64 -9.16 13.80
N PRO A 14 -15.44 -9.67 13.52
CA PRO A 14 -14.58 -10.16 14.58
C PRO A 14 -14.36 -8.99 15.53
N VAL A 15 -14.70 -9.16 16.81
CA VAL A 15 -14.28 -8.22 17.86
C VAL A 15 -12.76 -8.31 17.89
N LEU A 16 -12.12 -7.42 17.13
CA LEU A 16 -10.67 -7.35 17.04
C LEU A 16 -10.16 -6.89 18.41
N ARG A 17 -9.46 -7.79 19.11
CA ARG A 17 -8.66 -7.39 20.27
C ARG A 17 -7.66 -6.34 19.78
N PRO A 18 -7.39 -5.27 20.56
CA PRO A 18 -6.39 -4.30 20.16
C PRO A 18 -5.08 -5.04 19.88
N ARG A 19 -4.64 -5.00 18.62
CA ARG A 19 -3.39 -5.62 18.18
C ARG A 19 -2.24 -4.78 18.70
N LYS A 20 -1.26 -5.43 19.32
CA LYS A 20 0.02 -4.78 19.60
C LYS A 20 0.72 -4.56 18.27
N LYS A 21 1.20 -3.34 18.00
CA LYS A 21 2.06 -3.05 16.86
C LYS A 21 3.29 -3.96 16.92
N TYR A 22 3.59 -4.65 15.83
CA TYR A 22 4.79 -5.48 15.74
C TYR A 22 6.05 -4.62 15.78
N THR A 23 7.11 -5.20 16.31
CA THR A 23 8.49 -4.75 16.12
C THR A 23 9.21 -5.71 15.16
N VAL A 24 10.39 -5.31 14.66
CA VAL A 24 11.24 -6.21 13.87
C VAL A 24 11.52 -7.51 14.63
N TYR A 25 11.77 -7.42 15.94
CA TYR A 25 11.97 -8.58 16.80
C TYR A 25 10.76 -9.52 16.78
N ASP A 26 9.55 -8.98 16.97
CA ASP A 26 8.32 -9.79 16.94
C ASP A 26 8.17 -10.52 15.59
N LEU A 27 8.43 -9.83 14.47
CA LEU A 27 8.36 -10.41 13.13
C LEU A 27 9.38 -11.55 12.94
N GLN A 28 10.61 -11.34 13.38
CA GLN A 28 11.67 -12.38 13.33
C GLN A 28 11.29 -13.61 14.14
N GLN A 29 10.59 -13.47 15.29
CA GLN A 29 10.09 -14.58 16.07
C GLN A 29 8.98 -15.38 15.37
N LEU A 30 8.32 -14.80 14.37
CA LEU A 30 7.26 -15.45 13.58
C LEU A 30 7.80 -16.18 12.33
N LYS A 31 9.06 -15.95 11.95
CA LYS A 31 9.70 -16.63 10.81
C LYS A 31 9.58 -18.16 10.94
N GLY A 32 9.08 -18.79 9.88
CA GLY A 32 8.88 -20.25 9.83
C GLY A 32 7.74 -20.79 10.69
N LYS A 33 7.06 -19.96 11.49
CA LYS A 33 5.92 -20.39 12.35
C LYS A 33 4.57 -20.21 11.66
N ARG A 34 4.40 -19.13 10.90
CA ARG A 34 3.23 -18.87 10.09
C ARG A 34 3.56 -17.93 8.94
N CYS A 35 2.78 -18.01 7.88
CA CYS A 35 2.85 -17.02 6.80
C CYS A 35 2.24 -15.70 7.27
N LEU A 36 2.94 -14.60 7.05
CA LEU A 36 2.45 -13.24 7.32
C LEU A 36 1.77 -12.67 6.07
N ILE A 37 0.78 -11.82 6.27
CA ILE A 37 0.07 -11.14 5.18
C ILE A 37 0.61 -9.73 5.05
N HIS A 38 1.06 -9.38 3.84
CA HIS A 38 1.62 -8.08 3.52
C HIS A 38 0.84 -7.44 2.36
N ILE A 39 0.44 -6.18 2.51
CA ILE A 39 -0.25 -5.41 1.46
C ILE A 39 0.43 -4.05 1.28
N HIS A 40 0.69 -3.69 0.01
CA HIS A 40 1.02 -2.31 -0.34
C HIS A 40 -0.26 -1.49 -0.44
N VAL A 41 -0.36 -0.44 0.36
CA VAL A 41 -1.54 0.44 0.43
C VAL A 41 -1.22 1.82 -0.11
N LYS A 42 -2.21 2.45 -0.75
CA LYS A 42 -2.07 3.75 -1.43
C LYS A 42 -2.82 4.88 -0.74
N SER A 43 -3.82 4.54 0.08
CA SER A 43 -4.68 5.54 0.73
C SER A 43 -4.91 5.23 2.21
N PRO A 44 -5.27 6.24 3.03
CA PRO A 44 -5.68 6.02 4.42
C PRO A 44 -6.85 5.05 4.56
N GLU A 45 -7.79 5.09 3.62
CA GLU A 45 -8.96 4.21 3.59
C GLU A 45 -8.54 2.75 3.40
N GLU A 46 -7.59 2.49 2.50
CA GLU A 46 -7.02 1.16 2.29
C GLU A 46 -6.24 0.69 3.52
N ALA A 47 -5.45 1.57 4.13
CA ALA A 47 -4.69 1.25 5.35
C ALA A 47 -5.63 0.87 6.50
N ALA A 48 -6.69 1.65 6.73
CA ALA A 48 -7.71 1.35 7.74
C ALA A 48 -8.43 0.03 7.47
N ALA A 49 -8.79 -0.23 6.21
CA ALA A 49 -9.45 -1.47 5.80
C ALA A 49 -8.52 -2.68 5.97
N ALA A 50 -7.24 -2.56 5.61
CA ALA A 50 -6.25 -3.62 5.78
C ALA A 50 -6.00 -3.93 7.26
N GLU A 51 -5.89 -2.91 8.13
CA GLU A 51 -5.79 -3.10 9.58
C GLU A 51 -7.04 -3.79 10.14
N ALA A 52 -8.22 -3.33 9.77
CA ALA A 52 -9.50 -3.93 10.19
C ALA A 52 -9.64 -5.38 9.71
N ALA A 53 -9.14 -5.71 8.52
CA ALA A 53 -9.13 -7.07 7.99
C ALA A 53 -8.10 -7.98 8.65
N GLY A 54 -7.15 -7.40 9.39
CA GLY A 54 -6.15 -8.18 10.11
C GLY A 54 -4.86 -8.44 9.36
N VAL A 55 -4.51 -7.61 8.40
CA VAL A 55 -3.21 -7.65 7.70
C VAL A 55 -2.07 -7.45 8.69
N ASP A 56 -0.98 -8.21 8.54
CA ASP A 56 0.15 -8.19 9.47
C ASP A 56 1.11 -7.04 9.20
N LEU A 57 1.41 -6.82 7.91
CA LEU A 57 2.40 -5.87 7.42
C LEU A 57 1.79 -5.01 6.32
N MET A 58 2.16 -3.75 6.30
CA MET A 58 1.84 -2.87 5.19
C MET A 58 3.10 -2.21 4.65
N SER A 59 3.04 -1.81 3.39
CA SER A 59 4.00 -0.89 2.78
C SER A 59 3.27 0.22 2.05
N CYS A 60 3.96 1.33 1.84
CA CYS A 60 3.48 2.43 1.00
C CYS A 60 4.65 3.13 0.33
N SER A 61 4.38 3.86 -0.75
CA SER A 61 5.38 4.72 -1.40
C SER A 61 5.81 5.86 -0.48
N PHE A 62 7.11 6.24 -0.59
CA PHE A 62 7.73 7.38 0.10
C PHE A 62 8.74 8.07 -0.83
N ASP A 63 8.50 8.04 -2.11
CA ASP A 63 9.39 8.38 -3.22
C ASP A 63 9.13 9.74 -3.86
N SER A 64 8.05 10.41 -3.47
CA SER A 64 7.68 11.74 -3.92
C SER A 64 7.21 12.63 -2.77
N PRO A 65 7.19 13.97 -2.91
CA PRO A 65 6.64 14.86 -1.90
C PRO A 65 5.21 14.50 -1.47
N GLU A 66 4.38 14.07 -2.42
CA GLU A 66 2.97 13.68 -2.18
C GLU A 66 2.90 12.41 -1.34
N SER A 67 3.70 11.39 -1.68
CA SER A 67 3.74 10.12 -0.93
C SER A 67 4.31 10.34 0.47
N GLN A 68 5.32 11.20 0.63
CA GLN A 68 5.88 11.58 1.91
C GLN A 68 4.86 12.31 2.80
N ALA A 69 4.10 13.26 2.26
CA ALA A 69 3.04 13.97 2.98
C ALA A 69 1.85 13.03 3.33
N ARG A 70 1.66 11.95 2.61
CA ARG A 70 0.60 10.96 2.84
C ARG A 70 0.91 10.02 4.00
N LEU A 71 2.18 9.67 4.22
CA LEU A 71 2.59 8.66 5.21
C LEU A 71 2.02 8.89 6.61
N PRO A 72 2.06 10.10 7.22
CA PRO A 72 1.46 10.32 8.53
C PRO A 72 -0.04 10.00 8.58
N ARG A 73 -0.76 10.24 7.49
CA ARG A 73 -2.20 9.93 7.38
C ARG A 73 -2.45 8.42 7.31
N LEU A 74 -1.60 7.67 6.60
CA LEU A 74 -1.64 6.21 6.57
C LEU A 74 -1.39 5.61 7.96
N VAL A 75 -0.37 6.12 8.67
CA VAL A 75 -0.04 5.71 10.03
C VAL A 75 -1.19 5.99 11.00
N ALA A 76 -1.81 7.17 10.89
CA ALA A 76 -2.96 7.53 11.72
C ALA A 76 -4.19 6.64 11.45
N ALA A 77 -4.38 6.22 10.19
CA ALA A 77 -5.49 5.34 9.79
C ALA A 77 -5.29 3.87 10.21
N ALA A 78 -4.03 3.45 10.42
CA ALA A 78 -3.67 2.08 10.81
C ALA A 78 -2.60 2.09 11.93
N PRO A 79 -2.94 2.58 13.14
CA PRO A 79 -1.98 2.89 14.20
C PRO A 79 -1.30 1.65 14.81
N THR A 80 -1.91 0.48 14.70
CA THR A 80 -1.36 -0.78 15.24
C THR A 80 -0.65 -1.64 14.19
N SER A 81 -0.63 -1.18 12.93
CA SER A 81 0.02 -1.90 11.84
C SER A 81 1.52 -1.61 11.76
N PHE A 82 2.28 -2.62 11.33
CA PHE A 82 3.70 -2.45 10.97
C PHE A 82 3.77 -1.94 9.52
N LEU A 83 4.14 -0.68 9.32
CA LEU A 83 4.13 -0.02 8.03
C LEU A 83 5.55 0.33 7.57
N SER A 84 5.94 -0.14 6.38
CA SER A 84 7.23 0.12 5.74
C SER A 84 7.10 1.20 4.67
N ALA A 85 7.99 2.19 4.69
CA ALA A 85 8.03 3.29 3.72
C ALA A 85 9.01 2.97 2.58
N ALA A 86 8.53 2.85 1.35
CA ALA A 86 9.36 2.56 0.18
C ALA A 86 10.06 3.84 -0.32
N THR A 87 11.38 3.87 -0.18
CA THR A 87 12.22 4.99 -0.62
C THR A 87 12.29 5.09 -2.16
N PRO A 88 12.74 6.23 -2.70
CA PRO A 88 13.05 6.33 -4.12
C PRO A 88 13.98 5.21 -4.58
N HIS A 89 13.76 4.72 -5.80
CA HIS A 89 14.60 3.68 -6.39
C HIS A 89 16.05 4.14 -6.62
N GLY A 90 16.30 5.43 -6.78
CA GLY A 90 17.61 6.02 -6.94
C GLY A 90 18.03 6.76 -5.67
N LEU A 91 19.06 6.27 -4.99
CA LEU A 91 19.73 6.95 -3.88
C LEU A 91 21.17 7.18 -4.30
N ALA A 92 21.60 8.44 -4.30
CA ALA A 92 22.91 8.84 -4.83
C ALA A 92 24.05 8.58 -3.85
N SER A 93 23.76 8.61 -2.54
CA SER A 93 24.79 8.42 -1.51
C SER A 93 24.24 7.76 -0.24
N PRO A 94 25.15 7.19 0.61
CA PRO A 94 24.77 6.68 1.93
C PRO A 94 24.13 7.75 2.83
N GLU A 95 24.60 8.99 2.78
CA GLU A 95 24.07 10.10 3.58
C GLU A 95 22.64 10.46 3.17
N GLU A 96 22.35 10.39 1.88
CA GLU A 96 20.98 10.55 1.37
C GLU A 96 20.09 9.40 1.86
N ALA A 97 20.58 8.16 1.80
CA ALA A 97 19.85 7.00 2.29
C ALA A 97 19.50 7.12 3.78
N ILE A 98 20.47 7.51 4.61
CA ILE A 98 20.28 7.74 6.05
C ILE A 98 19.24 8.85 6.28
N ARG A 99 19.37 9.97 5.58
CA ARG A 99 18.47 11.13 5.73
C ARG A 99 17.03 10.77 5.40
N ILE A 100 16.80 10.10 4.27
CA ILE A 100 15.44 9.70 3.87
C ILE A 100 14.89 8.62 4.80
N GLY A 101 15.74 7.71 5.28
CA GLY A 101 15.37 6.69 6.25
C GLY A 101 14.86 7.28 7.56
N PHE A 102 15.62 8.21 8.17
CA PHE A 102 15.17 8.90 9.39
C PHE A 102 13.89 9.70 9.15
N ARG A 103 13.79 10.42 8.02
CA ARG A 103 12.57 11.14 7.69
C ARG A 103 11.34 10.21 7.61
N ALA A 104 11.49 9.02 7.05
CA ALA A 104 10.41 8.05 7.03
C ALA A 104 10.00 7.60 8.44
N LEU A 105 10.96 7.33 9.32
CA LEU A 105 10.70 6.96 10.72
C LEU A 105 10.04 8.11 11.50
N GLU A 106 10.50 9.35 11.31
CA GLU A 106 9.89 10.56 11.90
C GLU A 106 8.43 10.75 11.44
N CYS A 107 8.10 10.38 10.20
CA CYS A 107 6.73 10.36 9.68
C CYS A 107 5.89 9.18 10.21
N GLY A 108 6.47 8.30 11.05
CA GLY A 108 5.77 7.21 11.74
C GLY A 108 5.91 5.83 11.10
N ALA A 109 6.74 5.67 10.04
CA ALA A 109 7.05 4.35 9.50
C ALA A 109 7.72 3.46 10.55
N SER A 110 7.49 2.16 10.46
CA SER A 110 8.14 1.15 11.32
C SER A 110 9.47 0.67 10.73
N SER A 111 9.64 0.79 9.42
CA SER A 111 10.86 0.43 8.69
C SER A 111 10.90 1.12 7.34
N VAL A 112 12.03 0.96 6.66
CA VAL A 112 12.26 1.52 5.33
C VAL A 112 12.42 0.39 4.32
N TYR A 113 11.79 0.53 3.17
CA TYR A 113 11.93 -0.36 2.04
C TYR A 113 12.91 0.25 1.05
N CYS A 114 14.02 -0.44 0.78
CA CYS A 114 15.12 0.07 -0.03
C CYS A 114 15.54 -0.93 -1.11
N SER A 115 15.29 -0.58 -2.39
CA SER A 115 15.73 -1.37 -3.53
C SER A 115 17.16 -1.04 -4.00
N ALA A 116 17.90 -0.19 -3.28
CA ALA A 116 19.27 0.21 -3.61
C ALA A 116 20.28 -0.90 -3.27
N SER A 117 21.58 -0.61 -3.43
CA SER A 117 22.66 -1.56 -3.16
C SER A 117 22.80 -1.91 -1.67
N ALA A 118 23.46 -3.03 -1.38
CA ALA A 118 23.79 -3.43 -0.01
C ALA A 118 24.55 -2.33 0.76
N ARG A 119 25.39 -1.52 0.07
CA ARG A 119 26.05 -0.37 0.67
C ARG A 119 25.09 0.67 1.25
N MET A 120 23.95 0.93 0.58
CA MET A 120 22.94 1.86 1.07
C MET A 120 22.18 1.26 2.25
N ILE A 121 21.87 -0.05 2.17
CA ILE A 121 21.26 -0.80 3.27
C ILE A 121 22.17 -0.75 4.49
N GLU A 122 23.45 -1.08 4.37
CA GLU A 122 24.41 -1.08 5.46
C GLU A 122 24.53 0.30 6.13
N ALA A 123 24.57 1.36 5.34
CA ALA A 123 24.62 2.71 5.87
C ALA A 123 23.42 3.03 6.77
N MET A 124 22.21 2.69 6.35
CA MET A 124 20.99 2.88 7.14
C MET A 124 20.95 1.99 8.39
N THR A 125 21.29 0.71 8.24
CA THR A 125 21.21 -0.26 9.35
C THR A 125 22.22 0.01 10.45
N ARG A 126 23.40 0.55 10.12
CA ARG A 126 24.39 1.00 11.12
C ARG A 126 23.90 2.15 11.98
N GLU A 127 22.99 2.97 11.46
CA GLU A 127 22.32 4.05 12.20
C GLU A 127 21.03 3.56 12.90
N GLY A 128 20.78 2.26 12.93
CA GLY A 128 19.61 1.68 13.60
C GLY A 128 18.30 1.78 12.82
N ILE A 129 18.32 2.14 11.54
CA ILE A 129 17.14 2.18 10.69
C ILE A 129 16.82 0.75 10.23
N PRO A 130 15.62 0.19 10.53
CA PRO A 130 15.24 -1.13 10.04
C PRO A 130 15.00 -1.10 8.52
N VAL A 131 15.65 -1.99 7.76
CA VAL A 131 15.59 -1.98 6.30
C VAL A 131 15.08 -3.30 5.74
N VAL A 132 14.17 -3.20 4.77
CA VAL A 132 13.75 -4.27 3.84
C VAL A 132 14.50 -4.07 2.53
N GLY A 133 15.22 -5.10 2.09
CA GLY A 133 15.89 -5.12 0.77
C GLY A 133 14.96 -5.59 -0.35
N HIS A 134 15.51 -5.71 -1.57
CA HIS A 134 14.75 -6.16 -2.74
C HIS A 134 15.57 -7.11 -3.61
N LEU A 135 15.02 -8.29 -3.87
CA LEU A 135 15.61 -9.37 -4.67
C LEU A 135 14.66 -9.83 -5.79
N GLY A 136 15.21 -10.44 -6.81
CA GLY A 136 14.44 -10.93 -7.95
C GLY A 136 14.28 -9.87 -9.03
N LEU A 137 13.07 -9.60 -9.47
CA LEU A 137 12.77 -8.52 -10.41
C LEU A 137 12.80 -7.18 -9.68
N VAL A 138 13.94 -6.49 -9.73
CA VAL A 138 14.08 -5.15 -9.15
C VAL A 138 13.68 -4.09 -10.19
N PRO A 139 12.67 -3.25 -9.97
CA PRO A 139 12.14 -2.34 -11.00
C PRO A 139 13.20 -1.48 -11.69
N ARG A 140 14.15 -0.92 -10.95
CA ARG A 140 15.24 -0.10 -11.54
C ARG A 140 16.22 -0.90 -12.42
N HIS A 141 16.24 -2.23 -12.32
CA HIS A 141 17.10 -3.08 -13.11
C HIS A 141 16.42 -3.67 -14.36
N VAL A 142 15.14 -3.35 -14.57
CA VAL A 142 14.35 -3.90 -15.68
C VAL A 142 14.97 -3.64 -17.06
N THR A 143 15.61 -2.49 -17.24
CA THR A 143 16.34 -2.18 -18.48
C THR A 143 17.45 -3.22 -18.78
N TRP A 144 18.04 -3.83 -17.73
CA TRP A 144 19.08 -4.86 -17.87
C TRP A 144 18.50 -6.27 -17.94
N THR A 145 17.45 -6.55 -17.18
CA THR A 145 16.93 -7.89 -16.99
C THR A 145 15.70 -8.20 -17.84
N GLY A 146 14.99 -7.19 -18.32
CA GLY A 146 13.64 -7.31 -18.89
C GLY A 146 12.58 -7.62 -17.80
N TYR A 147 11.30 -7.46 -18.17
CA TYR A 147 10.15 -7.82 -17.31
C TYR A 147 9.94 -9.35 -17.33
N ARG A 148 10.66 -10.07 -16.51
CA ARG A 148 10.58 -11.53 -16.42
C ARG A 148 10.90 -12.06 -15.03
N ALA A 149 10.54 -13.31 -14.77
CA ALA A 149 11.00 -14.00 -13.58
C ALA A 149 12.54 -14.18 -13.61
N ILE A 150 13.18 -13.90 -12.48
CA ILE A 150 14.64 -13.98 -12.26
C ILE A 150 14.95 -15.24 -11.45
N GLY A 151 16.02 -15.93 -11.79
CA GLY A 151 16.44 -17.17 -11.13
C GLY A 151 16.08 -18.45 -11.89
N LYS A 152 15.91 -18.35 -13.22
CA LYS A 152 15.60 -19.50 -14.07
C LYS A 152 16.85 -20.27 -14.56
N THR A 153 18.03 -19.72 -14.36
CA THR A 153 19.30 -20.35 -14.65
C THR A 153 20.11 -20.59 -13.38
N VAL A 154 21.11 -21.50 -13.44
CA VAL A 154 22.01 -21.74 -12.30
C VAL A 154 22.74 -20.45 -11.87
N GLU A 155 23.15 -19.67 -12.86
CA GLU A 155 23.87 -18.42 -12.69
C GLU A 155 23.01 -17.36 -11.97
N GLU A 156 21.78 -17.17 -12.44
CA GLU A 156 20.81 -16.27 -11.79
C GLU A 156 20.47 -16.72 -10.37
N GLY A 157 20.28 -18.04 -10.17
CA GLY A 157 19.98 -18.59 -8.84
C GLY A 157 21.13 -18.37 -7.87
N ARG A 158 22.38 -18.57 -8.32
CA ARG A 158 23.58 -18.28 -7.52
C ARG A 158 23.68 -16.80 -7.20
N GLY A 159 23.52 -15.92 -8.18
CA GLY A 159 23.55 -14.48 -7.98
C GLY A 159 22.46 -13.96 -7.04
N LEU A 160 21.26 -14.58 -7.03
CA LEU A 160 20.22 -14.28 -6.04
C LEU A 160 20.64 -14.68 -4.63
N PHE A 161 21.25 -15.86 -4.48
CA PHE A 161 21.76 -16.33 -3.19
C PHE A 161 22.86 -15.41 -2.65
N GLU A 162 23.82 -15.02 -3.48
CA GLU A 162 24.93 -14.14 -3.11
C GLU A 162 24.39 -12.75 -2.68
N ARG A 163 23.52 -12.13 -3.48
CA ARG A 163 22.89 -10.85 -3.13
C ARG A 163 22.05 -10.92 -1.86
N MET A 164 21.35 -12.02 -1.64
CA MET A 164 20.62 -12.25 -0.38
C MET A 164 21.59 -12.22 0.81
N LYS A 165 22.75 -12.89 0.70
CA LYS A 165 23.75 -12.90 1.76
C LYS A 165 24.43 -11.54 1.96
N GLU A 166 24.66 -10.79 0.90
CA GLU A 166 25.13 -9.40 0.99
C GLU A 166 24.15 -8.51 1.77
N MET A 167 22.84 -8.60 1.47
CA MET A 167 21.81 -7.83 2.19
C MET A 167 21.70 -8.25 3.66
N GLU A 168 21.76 -9.56 3.94
CA GLU A 168 21.77 -10.08 5.31
C GLU A 168 22.98 -9.54 6.09
N SER A 169 24.17 -9.56 5.46
CA SER A 169 25.40 -9.03 6.05
C SER A 169 25.35 -7.51 6.23
N ALA A 170 24.67 -6.79 5.36
CA ALA A 170 24.42 -5.36 5.45
C ALA A 170 23.38 -5.00 6.54
N GLY A 171 22.83 -5.99 7.26
CA GLY A 171 21.92 -5.78 8.38
C GLY A 171 20.43 -5.68 8.01
N ALA A 172 20.03 -5.94 6.77
CA ALA A 172 18.62 -6.01 6.42
C ALA A 172 17.89 -7.06 7.27
N TYR A 173 16.74 -6.71 7.84
CA TYR A 173 15.93 -7.68 8.59
C TYR A 173 15.00 -8.50 7.70
N ALA A 174 14.72 -8.00 6.51
CA ALA A 174 13.83 -8.61 5.53
C ALA A 174 14.25 -8.26 4.10
N ALA A 175 13.75 -9.01 3.13
CA ALA A 175 13.85 -8.67 1.71
C ALA A 175 12.60 -9.11 0.96
N GLU A 176 12.12 -8.27 0.04
CA GLU A 176 11.17 -8.67 -0.97
C GLU A 176 11.84 -9.65 -1.93
N LEU A 177 11.08 -10.64 -2.35
CA LEU A 177 11.48 -11.62 -3.35
C LEU A 177 10.44 -11.58 -4.47
N GLU A 178 10.73 -10.79 -5.50
CA GLU A 178 9.80 -10.55 -6.60
C GLU A 178 10.08 -11.45 -7.80
N LEU A 179 9.03 -12.17 -8.23
CA LEU A 179 9.01 -13.01 -9.43
C LEU A 179 10.19 -14.00 -9.52
N VAL A 180 10.52 -14.65 -8.42
CA VAL A 180 11.51 -15.75 -8.38
C VAL A 180 10.78 -17.08 -8.46
N PRO A 181 11.33 -18.12 -9.16
CA PRO A 181 10.73 -19.46 -9.17
C PRO A 181 10.48 -20.00 -7.77
N HIS A 182 9.28 -20.53 -7.52
CA HIS A 182 8.78 -20.85 -6.18
C HIS A 182 9.64 -21.86 -5.40
N ASN A 183 10.25 -22.82 -6.10
CA ASN A 183 11.16 -23.82 -5.52
C ASN A 183 12.48 -23.18 -5.09
N LEU A 184 13.04 -22.26 -5.89
CA LEU A 184 14.22 -21.48 -5.53
C LEU A 184 13.90 -20.52 -4.37
N ALA A 185 12.76 -19.85 -4.41
CA ALA A 185 12.32 -18.95 -3.33
C ALA A 185 12.25 -19.68 -1.98
N ARG A 186 11.67 -20.88 -1.95
CA ARG A 186 11.62 -21.73 -0.75
C ARG A 186 13.02 -22.10 -0.24
N PHE A 187 13.93 -22.46 -1.15
CA PHE A 187 15.32 -22.74 -0.79
C PHE A 187 15.98 -21.50 -0.20
N LEU A 188 15.91 -20.35 -0.86
CA LEU A 188 16.48 -19.08 -0.36
C LEU A 188 15.93 -18.74 1.03
N CYS A 189 14.62 -18.90 1.24
CA CYS A 189 13.98 -18.63 2.53
C CYS A 189 14.57 -19.50 3.66
N SER A 190 14.94 -20.74 3.39
CA SER A 190 15.58 -21.64 4.37
C SER A 190 17.05 -21.28 4.67
N GLN A 191 17.67 -20.45 3.83
CA GLN A 191 19.11 -20.15 3.91
C GLN A 191 19.41 -18.79 4.57
N THR A 192 18.40 -18.07 5.06
CA THR A 192 18.59 -16.75 5.65
C THR A 192 17.79 -16.58 6.93
N LYS A 193 18.26 -15.68 7.82
CA LYS A 193 17.51 -15.22 8.99
C LYS A 193 16.57 -14.05 8.65
N MET A 194 16.78 -13.39 7.51
CA MET A 194 15.86 -12.35 7.03
C MET A 194 14.47 -12.94 6.77
N ILE A 195 13.45 -12.12 6.94
CA ILE A 195 12.09 -12.42 6.49
C ILE A 195 12.04 -12.24 5.00
N LEU A 196 11.74 -13.29 4.22
CA LEU A 196 11.54 -13.16 2.79
C LEU A 196 10.07 -12.94 2.46
N MET A 197 9.79 -11.87 1.72
CA MET A 197 8.46 -11.40 1.36
C MET A 197 8.16 -11.75 -0.09
N SER A 198 7.26 -12.72 -0.33
CA SER A 198 6.93 -13.21 -1.66
C SER A 198 6.00 -12.27 -2.40
N LEU A 199 6.48 -11.61 -3.44
CA LEU A 199 5.67 -11.01 -4.49
C LEU A 199 5.77 -11.86 -5.77
N GLY A 200 4.81 -12.74 -5.98
CA GLY A 200 4.80 -13.65 -7.13
C GLY A 200 5.84 -14.77 -7.09
N SER A 201 6.48 -15.03 -5.94
CA SER A 201 7.50 -16.07 -5.75
C SER A 201 6.97 -17.33 -5.04
N GLY A 202 5.65 -17.44 -4.91
CA GLY A 202 4.97 -18.63 -4.37
C GLY A 202 4.86 -18.60 -2.84
N SER A 203 4.34 -19.72 -2.29
CA SER A 203 3.96 -19.82 -0.86
C SER A 203 5.09 -20.29 0.06
N GLY A 204 6.32 -20.41 -0.45
CA GLY A 204 7.46 -20.92 0.32
C GLY A 204 8.23 -19.90 1.12
N CYS A 205 7.79 -18.63 1.12
CA CYS A 205 8.39 -17.52 1.86
C CYS A 205 7.65 -17.25 3.16
N ASP A 206 8.18 -16.33 3.97
CA ASP A 206 7.63 -15.97 5.27
C ASP A 206 6.39 -15.09 5.17
N THR A 207 6.22 -14.36 4.05
CA THR A 207 5.00 -13.57 3.80
C THR A 207 4.44 -13.81 2.40
N GLN A 208 3.13 -13.53 2.24
CA GLN A 208 2.50 -13.31 0.94
C GLN A 208 2.24 -11.81 0.79
N PHE A 209 2.74 -11.24 -0.29
CA PHE A 209 2.70 -9.82 -0.58
C PHE A 209 1.94 -9.57 -1.89
N LEU A 210 0.99 -8.64 -1.86
CA LEU A 210 0.29 -8.10 -3.03
C LEU A 210 0.06 -6.59 -2.87
N PHE A 211 -0.19 -5.93 -3.98
CA PHE A 211 -0.69 -4.56 -3.98
C PHE A 211 -2.20 -4.52 -3.71
N SER A 212 -2.69 -3.45 -3.11
CA SER A 212 -4.13 -3.25 -2.88
C SER A 212 -4.93 -3.32 -4.18
N ASP A 213 -4.41 -2.76 -5.28
CA ASP A 213 -5.05 -2.84 -6.60
C ASP A 213 -5.27 -4.26 -7.06
N ASP A 214 -4.28 -5.15 -6.84
CA ASP A 214 -4.38 -6.57 -7.19
C ASP A 214 -5.56 -7.24 -6.50
N ILE A 215 -5.74 -6.91 -5.21
CA ILE A 215 -6.75 -7.51 -4.33
C ILE A 215 -8.12 -6.92 -4.60
N LEU A 216 -8.19 -5.60 -4.79
CA LEU A 216 -9.42 -4.86 -5.00
C LEU A 216 -9.91 -4.94 -6.45
N GLY A 217 -9.04 -5.28 -7.40
CA GLY A 217 -9.37 -5.34 -8.82
C GLY A 217 -9.55 -3.94 -9.42
N ASP A 218 -8.65 -3.02 -9.07
CA ASP A 218 -8.63 -1.64 -9.57
C ASP A 218 -7.56 -1.50 -10.68
N TYR A 219 -7.70 -2.31 -11.71
CA TYR A 219 -6.80 -2.37 -12.87
C TYR A 219 -7.54 -2.07 -14.17
N GLU A 220 -7.03 -1.16 -14.99
CA GLU A 220 -7.50 -0.97 -16.38
C GLU A 220 -6.90 -2.01 -17.33
N GLU A 221 -5.73 -2.52 -17.02
CA GLU A 221 -5.00 -3.52 -17.79
C GLU A 221 -5.24 -4.95 -17.26
N ARG A 222 -4.55 -5.91 -17.87
CA ARG A 222 -4.63 -7.31 -17.44
C ARG A 222 -3.99 -7.49 -16.06
N LEU A 223 -4.73 -8.07 -15.13
CA LEU A 223 -4.23 -8.47 -13.81
C LEU A 223 -2.93 -9.29 -13.93
N PRO A 224 -1.86 -8.97 -13.18
CA PRO A 224 -0.62 -9.75 -13.17
C PRO A 224 -0.87 -11.22 -12.84
N ARG A 225 -0.08 -12.10 -13.46
CA ARG A 225 -0.23 -13.58 -13.30
C ARG A 225 -0.24 -14.03 -11.83
N HIS A 226 0.49 -13.36 -10.97
CA HIS A 226 0.63 -13.71 -9.55
C HIS A 226 -0.44 -13.08 -8.65
N ALA A 227 -1.24 -12.19 -9.20
CA ALA A 227 -2.28 -11.48 -8.48
C ALA A 227 -3.64 -12.20 -8.57
N LYS A 228 -4.51 -11.90 -7.63
CA LYS A 228 -5.90 -12.36 -7.61
C LYS A 228 -6.79 -11.27 -7.09
N ALA A 229 -7.72 -10.83 -7.94
CA ALA A 229 -8.75 -9.89 -7.54
C ALA A 229 -9.89 -10.61 -6.78
N TYR A 230 -10.33 -10.00 -5.69
CA TYR A 230 -11.47 -10.44 -4.86
C TYR A 230 -12.67 -9.52 -5.02
N ARG A 231 -12.48 -8.37 -5.66
CA ARG A 231 -13.51 -7.36 -5.99
C ARG A 231 -13.25 -6.80 -7.38
N ASN A 232 -14.10 -5.89 -7.83
CA ASN A 232 -13.94 -5.13 -9.08
C ASN A 232 -14.16 -3.65 -8.78
N PHE A 233 -13.17 -3.02 -8.14
CA PHE A 233 -13.25 -1.59 -7.78
C PHE A 233 -13.15 -0.69 -9.00
N LEU A 234 -12.54 -1.14 -10.07
CA LEU A 234 -12.53 -0.39 -11.33
C LEU A 234 -13.95 -0.12 -11.82
N GLU A 235 -14.82 -1.12 -11.82
CA GLU A 235 -16.23 -0.97 -12.22
C GLU A 235 -17.01 -0.08 -11.26
N GLU A 236 -16.79 -0.25 -9.94
CA GLU A 236 -17.44 0.58 -8.93
C GLU A 236 -17.00 2.05 -9.05
N ASN A 237 -15.72 2.31 -9.29
CA ASN A 237 -15.19 3.65 -9.48
C ASN A 237 -15.79 4.31 -10.75
N ARG A 238 -15.93 3.54 -11.85
CA ARG A 238 -16.59 4.00 -13.08
C ARG A 238 -18.06 4.31 -12.84
N ARG A 239 -18.78 3.44 -12.11
CA ARG A 239 -20.17 3.67 -11.75
C ARG A 239 -20.33 4.94 -10.92
N LEU A 240 -19.51 5.13 -9.88
CA LEU A 240 -19.52 6.34 -9.06
C LEU A 240 -19.21 7.61 -9.89
N GLN A 241 -18.30 7.51 -10.85
CA GLN A 241 -18.02 8.64 -11.75
C GLN A 241 -19.23 8.99 -12.64
N SER A 242 -19.93 8.00 -13.14
CA SER A 242 -21.17 8.21 -13.93
C SER A 242 -22.26 8.88 -13.07
N GLU A 243 -22.43 8.46 -11.83
CA GLU A 243 -23.37 9.08 -10.89
C GLU A 243 -23.00 10.55 -10.58
N ARG A 244 -21.70 10.86 -10.42
CA ARG A 244 -21.26 12.25 -10.26
C ARG A 244 -21.62 13.12 -11.45
N ILE A 245 -21.41 12.60 -12.67
CA ILE A 245 -21.74 13.31 -13.92
C ILE A 245 -23.24 13.54 -14.01
N ALA A 246 -24.06 12.52 -13.68
CA ALA A 246 -25.50 12.63 -13.69
C ALA A 246 -26.00 13.69 -12.70
N ALA A 247 -25.55 13.63 -11.44
CA ALA A 247 -25.93 14.60 -10.40
C ALA A 247 -25.55 16.05 -10.77
N PHE A 248 -24.39 16.28 -11.35
CA PHE A 248 -24.01 17.61 -11.84
C PHE A 248 -24.85 18.04 -13.03
N GLY A 249 -25.23 17.11 -13.91
CA GLY A 249 -26.14 17.38 -15.02
C GLY A 249 -27.53 17.77 -14.58
N GLU A 250 -28.11 17.06 -13.61
CA GLU A 250 -29.41 17.36 -12.98
C GLU A 250 -29.40 18.75 -12.35
N TYR A 251 -28.36 19.06 -11.55
CA TYR A 251 -28.19 20.40 -10.96
C TYR A 251 -28.15 21.51 -12.03
N ILE A 252 -27.38 21.31 -13.10
CA ILE A 252 -27.28 22.28 -14.22
C ILE A 252 -28.68 22.47 -14.88
N CYS A 253 -29.42 21.41 -15.08
CA CYS A 253 -30.76 21.46 -15.63
C CYS A 253 -31.71 22.27 -14.72
N ASP A 254 -31.72 21.96 -13.42
CA ASP A 254 -32.56 22.63 -12.44
C ASP A 254 -32.30 24.13 -12.37
N VAL A 255 -31.03 24.52 -12.39
CA VAL A 255 -30.66 25.95 -12.44
C VAL A 255 -31.12 26.63 -13.73
N LYS A 256 -30.92 25.98 -14.90
CA LYS A 256 -31.31 26.55 -16.20
C LYS A 256 -32.82 26.68 -16.37
N GLU A 257 -33.57 25.76 -15.79
CA GLU A 257 -35.01 25.71 -15.87
C GLU A 257 -35.70 26.43 -14.71
N GLY A 258 -34.94 27.05 -13.80
CA GLY A 258 -35.45 27.80 -12.65
C GLY A 258 -36.06 26.90 -11.56
N ARG A 259 -35.78 25.62 -11.55
CA ARG A 259 -36.21 24.72 -10.46
C ARG A 259 -35.34 24.81 -9.22
N PHE A 260 -34.09 25.27 -9.37
CA PHE A 260 -33.20 25.56 -8.28
C PHE A 260 -32.71 27.02 -8.37
N PRO A 261 -32.69 27.79 -7.27
CA PRO A 261 -33.09 27.41 -5.92
C PRO A 261 -34.63 27.35 -5.76
N GLU A 262 -35.11 26.40 -4.97
CA GLU A 262 -36.47 26.36 -4.50
C GLU A 262 -36.69 27.38 -3.36
N ARG A 263 -37.96 27.72 -3.04
CA ARG A 263 -38.28 28.69 -1.97
C ARG A 263 -37.65 28.33 -0.61
N SER A 264 -37.49 27.09 -0.30
CA SER A 264 -36.82 26.58 0.89
C SER A 264 -35.32 26.90 0.99
N HIS A 265 -34.70 27.23 -0.13
CA HIS A 265 -33.27 27.57 -0.23
C HIS A 265 -33.05 29.11 -0.18
N LEU A 266 -34.13 29.92 -0.14
CA LEU A 266 -34.06 31.37 -0.15
C LEU A 266 -34.10 31.94 1.27
N VAL A 267 -33.34 33.01 1.45
CA VAL A 267 -33.41 33.83 2.65
C VAL A 267 -33.91 35.19 2.20
N GLU A 268 -35.05 35.61 2.74
CA GLU A 268 -35.65 36.88 2.43
C GLU A 268 -35.32 37.90 3.53
N MET A 269 -35.07 39.13 3.14
CA MET A 269 -35.02 40.26 4.07
C MET A 269 -36.46 40.71 4.37
N ASP A 270 -36.69 41.19 5.57
CA ASP A 270 -37.96 41.84 5.93
C ASP A 270 -38.27 42.97 4.96
N ASP A 271 -39.53 43.06 4.51
CA ASP A 271 -39.97 44.01 3.48
C ASP A 271 -39.76 45.48 3.87
N ASP A 272 -39.88 45.84 5.17
CA ASP A 272 -39.67 47.18 5.65
C ASP A 272 -38.18 47.55 5.60
N LEU A 273 -37.32 46.64 6.05
CA LEU A 273 -35.87 46.82 5.96
C LEU A 273 -35.38 46.89 4.52
N LEU A 274 -35.97 46.10 3.63
CA LEU A 274 -35.63 46.16 2.22
C LEU A 274 -35.97 47.50 1.58
N ARG A 275 -37.14 48.08 1.95
CA ARG A 275 -37.55 49.44 1.50
C ARG A 275 -36.60 50.53 2.00
N GLU A 276 -36.16 50.47 3.27
CA GLU A 276 -35.15 51.38 3.79
C GLU A 276 -33.83 51.30 3.06
N VAL A 277 -33.34 50.09 2.75
CA VAL A 277 -32.12 49.89 1.99
C VAL A 277 -32.27 50.51 0.58
N ILE A 278 -33.34 50.21 -0.14
CA ILE A 278 -33.60 50.78 -1.46
C ILE A 278 -33.62 52.29 -1.42
N GLY A 279 -34.33 52.88 -0.45
CA GLY A 279 -34.44 54.36 -0.29
C GLY A 279 -33.12 55.04 0.11
N SER A 280 -32.16 54.30 0.64
CA SER A 280 -30.86 54.86 1.05
C SER A 280 -29.80 54.84 -0.07
N VAL A 281 -30.01 54.06 -1.19
CA VAL A 281 -29.06 53.90 -2.27
C VAL A 281 -29.56 54.43 -3.62
N THR A 282 -30.83 54.85 -3.70
CA THR A 282 -31.44 55.55 -4.83
C THR A 282 -31.60 57.01 -4.53
#